data_07283151a9b2b66e92b290a9ef9b002f
#
_entry.id   07283151a9b2b66e92b290a9ef9b002f
#
_cell.length_a   1.000
_cell.length_b   1.000
_cell.length_c   1.000
_cell.angle_alpha   90.00
_cell.angle_beta   90.00
_cell.angle_gamma   90.00
#
_symmetry.space_group_name_H-M   'P 1'
#
loop_
_entity.id
_entity.type
_entity.pdbx_description
1 polymer ?
#
loop_
_entity_poly.entity_id
_entity_poly.type
_entity_poly.pdbx_seq_one_letter_code
_entity_poly.pdbx_strand_id
1 'polypeptide(L)'
;MTNPTAVLNVVGLDRATLKHMPSLASLGAVTDLIPVLPAVTCSAQATMLTGLSPAQHGVVGNGWFERDQAEVRFWKQSNHLVQGEKVWETARRRDPSVTTAKLFWWFNMHASVEYAATPRPQYRADGRKLPDIHTKPMALRDALQGELGDFPLFNFWGPTANLKSTEWIAQATKYMVAQHDPTLTLSYLPHLDYDFQRFGP
;
A
#
# COMPACT_ATOMS: atom_id res chain seq x y z
N MET A 1 -9.01 22.45 12.61
CA MET A 1 -7.72 22.10 11.95
C MET A 1 -7.49 20.61 12.14
N THR A 2 -7.45 19.86 11.07
CA THR A 2 -7.13 18.42 11.09
C THR A 2 -5.62 18.26 11.18
N ASN A 3 -5.12 17.46 12.14
CA ASN A 3 -3.69 17.15 12.22
C ASN A 3 -3.32 16.19 11.08
N PRO A 4 -2.28 16.48 10.28
CA PRO A 4 -1.78 15.53 9.28
C PRO A 4 -1.40 14.20 9.94
N THR A 5 -1.84 13.11 9.32
CA THR A 5 -1.61 11.76 9.84
C THR A 5 -0.97 10.88 8.78
N ALA A 6 0.15 10.24 9.10
CA ALA A 6 0.77 9.24 8.24
C ALA A 6 0.65 7.84 8.86
N VAL A 7 0.18 6.89 8.06
CA VAL A 7 0.11 5.46 8.41
C VAL A 7 1.11 4.70 7.55
N LEU A 8 2.17 4.21 8.17
CA LEU A 8 3.21 3.44 7.51
C LEU A 8 2.99 1.95 7.78
N ASN A 9 2.61 1.19 6.78
CA ASN A 9 2.50 -0.26 6.86
C ASN A 9 3.87 -0.89 6.55
N VAL A 10 4.70 -1.02 7.59
CA VAL A 10 6.01 -1.70 7.52
C VAL A 10 5.77 -3.18 7.81
N VAL A 11 5.72 -3.98 6.75
CA VAL A 11 5.36 -5.40 6.88
C VAL A 11 6.52 -6.18 7.48
N GLY A 12 6.21 -7.06 8.44
CA GLY A 12 7.22 -7.82 9.18
C GLY A 12 7.80 -7.08 10.40
N LEU A 13 7.42 -5.83 10.64
CA LEU A 13 7.88 -5.10 11.82
C LEU A 13 7.31 -5.72 13.10
N ASP A 14 8.21 -6.12 14.00
CA ASP A 14 7.90 -6.62 15.33
C ASP A 14 8.74 -5.93 16.41
N ARG A 15 8.53 -6.30 17.68
CA ARG A 15 9.30 -5.73 18.81
C ARG A 15 10.80 -6.02 18.75
N ALA A 16 11.19 -7.16 18.19
CA ALA A 16 12.60 -7.54 18.07
C ALA A 16 13.30 -6.68 17.02
N THR A 17 12.67 -6.54 15.86
CA THR A 17 13.17 -5.72 14.74
C THR A 17 13.19 -4.23 15.09
N LEU A 18 12.19 -3.74 15.84
CA LEU A 18 12.10 -2.34 16.24
C LEU A 18 13.31 -1.88 17.07
N LYS A 19 13.98 -2.78 17.79
CA LYS A 19 15.21 -2.46 18.54
C LYS A 19 16.35 -1.94 17.64
N HIS A 20 16.32 -2.31 16.36
CA HIS A 20 17.29 -1.87 15.35
C HIS A 20 16.85 -0.59 14.61
N MET A 21 15.71 -0.01 14.99
CA MET A 21 15.09 1.17 14.35
C MET A 21 14.86 2.29 15.37
N PRO A 22 15.93 2.89 15.95
CA PRO A 22 15.79 3.83 17.06
C PRO A 22 14.95 5.07 16.71
N SER A 23 15.04 5.56 15.48
CA SER A 23 14.23 6.69 15.02
C SER A 23 12.74 6.35 15.01
N LEU A 24 12.37 5.14 14.60
CA LEU A 24 10.98 4.70 14.60
C LEU A 24 10.48 4.45 16.04
N ALA A 25 11.31 3.79 16.86
CA ALA A 25 10.99 3.50 18.27
C ALA A 25 10.78 4.77 19.11
N SER A 26 11.41 5.88 18.74
CA SER A 26 11.27 7.17 19.44
C SER A 26 9.98 7.93 19.13
N LEU A 27 9.19 7.50 18.13
CA LEU A 27 7.98 8.23 17.72
C LEU A 27 6.82 8.11 18.70
N GLY A 28 6.80 7.07 19.56
CA GLY A 28 5.71 6.90 20.50
C GLY A 28 5.65 5.53 21.17
N ALA A 29 4.50 5.26 21.80
CA ALA A 29 4.27 3.99 22.49
C ALA A 29 4.14 2.82 21.52
N VAL A 30 4.67 1.66 21.93
CA VAL A 30 4.58 0.40 21.18
C VAL A 30 3.46 -0.45 21.76
N THR A 31 2.49 -0.82 20.91
CA THR A 31 1.41 -1.74 21.25
C THR A 31 1.42 -2.94 20.30
N ASP A 32 0.88 -4.06 20.75
CA ASP A 32 0.76 -5.24 19.91
C ASP A 32 -0.44 -5.10 18.96
N LEU A 33 -0.25 -5.49 17.71
CA LEU A 33 -1.29 -5.59 16.72
C LEU A 33 -1.61 -7.06 16.50
N ILE A 34 -2.85 -7.46 16.80
CA ILE A 34 -3.34 -8.82 16.52
C ILE A 34 -3.77 -8.87 15.05
N PRO A 35 -3.10 -9.66 14.20
CA PRO A 35 -3.44 -9.74 12.79
C PRO A 35 -4.76 -10.47 12.58
N VAL A 36 -5.44 -10.13 11.49
CA VAL A 36 -6.57 -10.94 10.99
C VAL A 36 -6.04 -12.20 10.29
N LEU A 37 -6.87 -13.23 10.21
CA LEU A 37 -6.56 -14.45 9.44
C LEU A 37 -7.36 -14.48 8.14
N PRO A 38 -6.70 -14.81 6.99
CA PRO A 38 -5.25 -15.03 6.84
C PRO A 38 -4.45 -13.72 6.98
N ALA A 39 -3.30 -13.79 7.67
CA ALA A 39 -2.43 -12.65 7.94
C ALA A 39 -1.54 -12.33 6.71
N VAL A 40 -2.16 -11.98 5.59
CA VAL A 40 -1.48 -11.63 4.34
C VAL A 40 -1.83 -10.22 3.90
N THR A 41 -1.05 -9.65 3.00
CA THR A 41 -1.11 -8.24 2.62
C THR A 41 -2.52 -7.75 2.30
N CYS A 42 -3.23 -8.43 1.40
CA CYS A 42 -4.53 -7.93 0.91
C CYS A 42 -5.62 -7.97 1.97
N SER A 43 -5.76 -9.07 2.73
CA SER A 43 -6.75 -9.20 3.80
C SER A 43 -6.45 -8.25 4.96
N ALA A 44 -5.18 -8.17 5.40
CA ALA A 44 -4.78 -7.29 6.49
C ALA A 44 -5.01 -5.81 6.13
N GLN A 45 -4.56 -5.37 4.96
CA GLN A 45 -4.75 -3.99 4.51
C GLN A 45 -6.23 -3.62 4.31
N ALA A 46 -7.05 -4.53 3.77
CA ALA A 46 -8.49 -4.30 3.64
C ALA A 46 -9.16 -4.14 5.01
N THR A 47 -8.79 -4.96 6.00
CA THR A 47 -9.28 -4.83 7.38
C THR A 47 -8.84 -3.51 8.01
N MET A 48 -7.58 -3.11 7.87
CA MET A 48 -7.09 -1.83 8.41
C MET A 48 -7.84 -0.63 7.83
N LEU A 49 -8.24 -0.70 6.54
CA LEU A 49 -8.94 0.38 5.86
C LEU A 49 -10.44 0.46 6.17
N THR A 50 -11.06 -0.66 6.54
CA THR A 50 -12.53 -0.74 6.71
C THR A 50 -12.97 -0.99 8.15
N GLY A 51 -12.08 -1.52 9.00
CA GLY A 51 -12.47 -2.06 10.32
C GLY A 51 -13.30 -3.34 10.27
N LEU A 52 -13.46 -3.95 9.09
CA LEU A 52 -14.25 -5.15 8.86
C LEU A 52 -13.39 -6.42 8.84
N SER A 53 -14.00 -7.57 9.09
CA SER A 53 -13.35 -8.87 8.93
C SER A 53 -13.24 -9.27 7.45
N PRO A 54 -12.34 -10.21 7.07
CA PRO A 54 -12.26 -10.75 5.71
C PRO A 54 -13.59 -11.26 5.15
N ALA A 55 -14.43 -11.86 5.98
CA ALA A 55 -15.77 -12.32 5.59
C ALA A 55 -16.71 -11.15 5.23
N GLN A 56 -16.51 -9.97 5.84
CA GLN A 56 -17.37 -8.80 5.63
C GLN A 56 -16.87 -7.93 4.47
N HIS A 57 -15.55 -7.68 4.36
CA HIS A 57 -15.03 -6.87 3.26
C HIS A 57 -14.74 -7.67 1.99
N GLY A 58 -14.87 -9.01 2.02
CA GLY A 58 -14.79 -9.89 0.85
C GLY A 58 -13.38 -10.23 0.36
N VAL A 59 -12.33 -9.70 0.99
CA VAL A 59 -10.93 -9.97 0.62
C VAL A 59 -10.37 -11.06 1.52
N VAL A 60 -10.37 -12.27 1.04
CA VAL A 60 -10.02 -13.48 1.83
C VAL A 60 -8.55 -13.90 1.71
N GLY A 61 -7.73 -13.17 0.95
CA GLY A 61 -6.31 -13.46 0.76
C GLY A 61 -5.68 -12.58 -0.30
N ASN A 62 -4.43 -12.87 -0.68
CA ASN A 62 -3.76 -12.21 -1.80
C ASN A 62 -4.31 -12.66 -3.17
N GLY A 63 -5.04 -13.77 -3.16
CA GLY A 63 -5.78 -14.30 -4.31
C GLY A 63 -6.92 -15.20 -3.84
N TRP A 64 -7.90 -15.40 -4.68
CA TRP A 64 -9.05 -16.28 -4.44
C TRP A 64 -9.63 -16.80 -5.75
N PHE A 65 -10.37 -17.90 -5.64
CA PHE A 65 -11.13 -18.45 -6.76
C PHE A 65 -12.48 -17.74 -6.86
N GLU A 66 -12.71 -17.05 -7.98
CA GLU A 66 -13.99 -16.43 -8.31
C GLU A 66 -14.90 -17.47 -8.98
N ARG A 67 -15.93 -17.89 -8.26
CA ARG A 67 -16.79 -19.00 -8.69
C ARG A 67 -17.61 -18.69 -9.92
N ASP A 68 -18.14 -17.47 -10.01
CA ASP A 68 -19.01 -17.05 -11.12
C ASP A 68 -18.27 -16.99 -12.46
N GLN A 69 -16.99 -16.73 -12.42
CA GLN A 69 -16.11 -16.62 -13.59
C GLN A 69 -15.19 -17.84 -13.78
N ALA A 70 -15.21 -18.79 -12.80
CA ALA A 70 -14.29 -19.93 -12.76
C ALA A 70 -12.81 -19.52 -12.93
N GLU A 71 -12.43 -18.39 -12.32
CA GLU A 71 -11.11 -17.75 -12.51
C GLU A 71 -10.40 -17.57 -11.15
N VAL A 72 -9.09 -17.80 -11.10
CA VAL A 72 -8.27 -17.38 -9.97
C VAL A 72 -7.94 -15.90 -10.11
N ARG A 73 -8.42 -15.09 -9.17
CA ARG A 73 -8.07 -13.67 -9.04
C ARG A 73 -6.89 -13.52 -8.10
N PHE A 74 -5.79 -12.98 -8.61
CA PHE A 74 -4.55 -12.82 -7.85
C PHE A 74 -4.06 -11.38 -7.97
N TRP A 75 -3.68 -10.75 -6.85
CA TRP A 75 -3.13 -9.40 -6.79
C TRP A 75 -3.97 -8.33 -7.52
N LYS A 76 -5.30 -8.42 -7.42
CA LYS A 76 -6.20 -7.45 -8.06
C LYS A 76 -6.09 -6.08 -7.36
N GLN A 77 -6.20 -5.02 -8.15
CA GLN A 77 -5.92 -3.64 -7.71
C GLN A 77 -7.17 -2.78 -7.48
N SER A 78 -8.34 -3.22 -7.98
CA SER A 78 -9.55 -2.39 -7.91
C SER A 78 -10.09 -2.26 -6.50
N ASN A 79 -10.28 -1.03 -6.02
CA ASN A 79 -10.90 -0.73 -4.72
C ASN A 79 -12.37 -1.19 -4.64
N HIS A 80 -13.04 -1.36 -5.78
CA HIS A 80 -14.43 -1.89 -5.83
C HIS A 80 -14.55 -3.33 -5.31
N LEU A 81 -13.45 -4.07 -5.22
CA LEU A 81 -13.45 -5.43 -4.68
C LEU A 81 -13.53 -5.45 -3.14
N VAL A 82 -13.21 -4.32 -2.49
CA VAL A 82 -13.25 -4.22 -1.02
C VAL A 82 -14.62 -3.67 -0.60
N GLN A 83 -15.42 -4.50 0.05
CA GLN A 83 -16.71 -4.06 0.57
C GLN A 83 -16.55 -3.19 1.82
N GLY A 84 -17.58 -2.40 2.10
CA GLY A 84 -17.60 -1.49 3.25
C GLY A 84 -16.96 -0.13 2.99
N GLU A 85 -17.29 0.82 3.87
CA GLU A 85 -16.76 2.18 3.85
C GLU A 85 -15.30 2.17 4.31
N LYS A 86 -14.44 2.94 3.64
CA LYS A 86 -13.03 3.06 3.97
C LYS A 86 -12.78 4.25 4.89
N VAL A 87 -11.73 4.20 5.66
CA VAL A 87 -11.36 5.23 6.65
C VAL A 87 -11.37 6.65 6.08
N TRP A 88 -10.88 6.85 4.86
CA TRP A 88 -10.88 8.16 4.21
C TRP A 88 -12.29 8.63 3.79
N GLU A 89 -13.19 7.72 3.46
CA GLU A 89 -14.58 8.02 3.12
C GLU A 89 -15.32 8.51 4.37
N THR A 90 -15.14 7.80 5.48
CA THR A 90 -15.66 8.21 6.80
C THR A 90 -15.10 9.56 7.23
N ALA A 91 -13.78 9.77 7.08
CA ALA A 91 -13.13 11.03 7.45
C ALA A 91 -13.68 12.20 6.62
N ARG A 92 -13.79 12.04 5.29
CA ARG A 92 -14.33 13.08 4.39
C ARG A 92 -15.81 13.36 4.63
N ARG A 93 -16.60 12.35 5.00
CA ARG A 93 -18.00 12.57 5.36
C ARG A 93 -18.16 13.42 6.61
N ARG A 94 -17.19 13.34 7.54
CA ARG A 94 -17.15 14.18 8.76
C ARG A 94 -16.57 15.56 8.51
N ASP A 95 -15.56 15.63 7.65
CA ASP A 95 -14.89 16.88 7.25
C ASP A 95 -14.54 16.81 5.76
N PRO A 96 -15.29 17.52 4.90
CA PRO A 96 -15.07 17.52 3.45
C PRO A 96 -13.69 18.06 3.01
N SER A 97 -12.96 18.75 3.89
CA SER A 97 -11.61 19.26 3.61
C SER A 97 -10.52 18.18 3.68
N VAL A 98 -10.84 16.99 4.21
CA VAL A 98 -9.89 15.88 4.32
C VAL A 98 -9.44 15.39 2.95
N THR A 99 -8.14 15.44 2.72
CA THR A 99 -7.48 14.90 1.54
C THR A 99 -6.66 13.66 1.89
N THR A 100 -6.58 12.71 0.98
CA THR A 100 -5.88 11.43 1.23
C THR A 100 -4.90 11.10 0.12
N ALA A 101 -3.68 10.72 0.50
CA ALA A 101 -2.70 10.10 -0.38
C ALA A 101 -2.54 8.61 -0.03
N LYS A 102 -2.65 7.74 -1.04
CA LYS A 102 -2.56 6.29 -0.90
C LYS A 102 -1.45 5.74 -1.77
N LEU A 103 -0.32 5.39 -1.15
CA LEU A 103 0.90 5.01 -1.85
C LEU A 103 1.19 3.52 -1.67
N PHE A 104 1.12 2.77 -2.77
CA PHE A 104 1.41 1.35 -2.87
C PHE A 104 0.55 0.42 -2.00
N TRP A 105 -0.36 0.95 -1.23
CA TRP A 105 -1.36 0.17 -0.51
C TRP A 105 -2.29 -0.54 -1.49
N TRP A 106 -2.58 -1.82 -1.28
CA TRP A 106 -3.38 -2.62 -2.22
C TRP A 106 -4.80 -2.11 -2.39
N PHE A 107 -5.48 -2.56 -3.45
CA PHE A 107 -6.77 -2.02 -3.88
C PHE A 107 -6.72 -0.51 -4.07
N ASN A 108 -5.69 -0.06 -4.76
CA ASN A 108 -5.39 1.35 -4.96
C ASN A 108 -6.20 1.95 -6.11
N MET A 109 -6.34 1.21 -7.22
CA MET A 109 -7.06 1.70 -8.40
C MET A 109 -8.54 1.92 -8.09
N HIS A 110 -9.11 2.97 -8.63
CA HIS A 110 -10.49 3.41 -8.42
C HIS A 110 -10.83 3.78 -6.95
N ALA A 111 -9.84 3.94 -6.09
CA ALA A 111 -10.08 4.45 -4.74
C ALA A 111 -10.54 5.91 -4.80
N SER A 112 -11.46 6.25 -3.90
CA SER A 112 -12.03 7.61 -3.75
C SER A 112 -11.09 8.54 -2.97
N VAL A 113 -9.79 8.55 -3.34
CA VAL A 113 -8.75 9.40 -2.75
C VAL A 113 -8.31 10.49 -3.73
N GLU A 114 -7.65 11.54 -3.25
CA GLU A 114 -7.13 12.62 -4.10
C GLU A 114 -5.88 12.17 -4.83
N TYR A 115 -4.97 11.51 -4.10
CA TYR A 115 -3.68 11.08 -4.62
C TYR A 115 -3.50 9.58 -4.44
N ALA A 116 -3.04 8.92 -5.49
CA ALA A 116 -2.75 7.48 -5.46
C ALA A 116 -1.54 7.16 -6.33
N ALA A 117 -0.74 6.19 -5.90
CA ALA A 117 0.30 5.57 -6.72
C ALA A 117 0.36 4.07 -6.40
N THR A 118 0.45 3.23 -7.46
CA THR A 118 0.53 1.78 -7.32
C THR A 118 1.31 1.18 -8.48
N PRO A 119 2.00 0.04 -8.33
CA PRO A 119 2.69 -0.59 -9.45
C PRO A 119 1.68 -1.01 -10.52
N ARG A 120 1.95 -0.65 -11.74
CA ARG A 120 1.13 -1.01 -12.90
C ARG A 120 2.00 -1.25 -14.13
N PRO A 121 2.68 -2.40 -14.22
CA PRO A 121 3.51 -2.70 -15.37
C PRO A 121 2.68 -2.77 -16.65
N GLN A 122 3.31 -2.35 -17.75
CA GLN A 122 2.75 -2.51 -19.09
C GLN A 122 3.17 -3.87 -19.64
N TYR A 123 2.19 -4.69 -20.00
CA TYR A 123 2.42 -5.97 -20.65
C TYR A 123 2.33 -5.79 -22.16
N ARG A 124 3.42 -6.10 -22.86
CA ARG A 124 3.49 -6.04 -24.33
C ARG A 124 3.03 -7.35 -24.94
N ALA A 125 2.56 -7.29 -26.20
CA ALA A 125 2.11 -8.47 -26.94
C ALA A 125 3.24 -9.52 -27.16
N ASP A 126 4.49 -9.09 -27.14
CA ASP A 126 5.68 -9.95 -27.23
C ASP A 126 6.11 -10.56 -25.89
N GLY A 127 5.31 -10.40 -24.83
CA GLY A 127 5.56 -10.91 -23.48
C GLY A 127 6.47 -10.05 -22.61
N ARG A 128 7.03 -8.96 -23.12
CA ARG A 128 7.83 -8.03 -22.30
C ARG A 128 6.96 -7.34 -21.26
N LYS A 129 7.51 -7.16 -20.06
CA LYS A 129 6.94 -6.39 -18.98
C LYS A 129 7.75 -5.13 -18.80
N LEU A 130 7.15 -3.98 -19.06
CA LEU A 130 7.79 -2.68 -18.82
C LEU A 130 7.41 -2.17 -17.43
N PRO A 131 8.38 -1.76 -16.60
CA PRO A 131 8.11 -1.12 -15.31
C PRO A 131 7.27 0.13 -15.51
N ASP A 132 6.22 0.27 -14.71
CA ASP A 132 5.38 1.46 -14.70
C ASP A 132 4.55 1.53 -13.42
N ILE A 133 3.98 2.71 -13.16
CA ILE A 133 3.04 2.99 -12.08
C ILE A 133 1.75 3.57 -12.62
N HIS A 134 0.64 3.27 -11.94
CA HIS A 134 -0.62 3.98 -12.11
C HIS A 134 -0.74 5.03 -11.01
N THR A 135 -1.18 6.23 -11.38
CA THR A 135 -1.36 7.31 -10.42
C THR A 135 -2.71 8.00 -10.56
N LYS A 136 -3.12 8.67 -9.52
CA LYS A 136 -4.21 9.62 -9.50
C LYS A 136 -3.72 10.89 -8.76
N PRO A 137 -3.79 12.08 -9.38
CA PRO A 137 -4.07 12.30 -10.79
C PRO A 137 -3.01 11.70 -11.70
N MET A 138 -3.31 11.54 -12.98
CA MET A 138 -2.39 10.89 -13.93
C MET A 138 -1.05 11.65 -14.06
N ALA A 139 -1.07 12.98 -13.99
CA ALA A 139 0.15 13.82 -14.03
C ALA A 139 1.14 13.52 -12.89
N LEU A 140 0.68 12.96 -11.77
CA LEU A 140 1.56 12.58 -10.66
C LEU A 140 2.57 11.51 -11.07
N ARG A 141 2.26 10.67 -12.08
CA ARG A 141 3.20 9.68 -12.62
C ARG A 141 4.48 10.33 -13.12
N ASP A 142 4.32 11.30 -13.99
CA ASP A 142 5.49 11.97 -14.61
C ASP A 142 6.26 12.81 -13.58
N ALA A 143 5.56 13.41 -12.62
CA ALA A 143 6.19 14.13 -11.52
C ALA A 143 7.04 13.19 -10.63
N LEU A 144 6.50 12.05 -10.21
CA LEU A 144 7.23 11.09 -9.38
C LEU A 144 8.40 10.45 -10.14
N GLN A 145 8.19 10.05 -11.41
CA GLN A 145 9.27 9.45 -12.21
C GLN A 145 10.33 10.48 -12.61
N GLY A 146 9.95 11.74 -12.82
CA GLY A 146 10.90 12.83 -13.07
C GLY A 146 11.81 13.12 -11.87
N GLU A 147 11.27 13.03 -10.66
CA GLU A 147 12.01 13.27 -9.41
C GLU A 147 12.83 12.05 -8.96
N LEU A 148 12.26 10.85 -9.06
CA LEU A 148 12.79 9.63 -8.43
C LEU A 148 13.34 8.61 -9.44
N GLY A 149 13.17 8.84 -10.74
CA GLY A 149 13.39 7.84 -11.78
C GLY A 149 12.25 6.79 -11.81
N ASP A 150 12.35 5.86 -12.75
CA ASP A 150 11.38 4.78 -12.91
C ASP A 150 11.25 3.94 -11.64
N PHE A 151 10.01 3.54 -11.32
CA PHE A 151 9.78 2.63 -10.20
C PHE A 151 10.49 1.30 -10.42
N PRO A 152 11.36 0.84 -9.51
CA PRO A 152 12.15 -0.37 -9.67
C PRO A 152 11.30 -1.63 -9.47
N LEU A 153 10.38 -1.90 -10.38
CA LEU A 153 9.38 -2.96 -10.31
C LEU A 153 9.97 -4.34 -10.01
N PHE A 154 11.10 -4.68 -10.65
CA PHE A 154 11.75 -5.98 -10.49
C PHE A 154 12.44 -6.15 -9.12
N ASN A 155 12.57 -5.05 -8.36
CA ASN A 155 13.01 -5.07 -6.96
C ASN A 155 11.83 -4.98 -5.97
N PHE A 156 10.59 -4.94 -6.46
CA PHE A 156 9.41 -4.83 -5.61
C PHE A 156 8.86 -6.19 -5.18
N TRP A 157 8.88 -7.17 -6.09
CA TRP A 157 8.54 -8.56 -5.76
C TRP A 157 9.29 -9.53 -6.67
N GLY A 158 9.26 -10.82 -6.29
CA GLY A 158 9.99 -11.88 -7.00
C GLY A 158 11.41 -12.10 -6.47
N PRO A 159 12.24 -12.87 -7.16
CA PRO A 159 13.54 -13.33 -6.63
C PRO A 159 14.55 -12.18 -6.43
N THR A 160 14.39 -11.07 -7.11
CA THR A 160 15.26 -9.88 -7.01
C THR A 160 14.71 -8.78 -6.11
N ALA A 161 13.61 -9.04 -5.38
CA ALA A 161 13.04 -8.09 -4.44
C ALA A 161 14.06 -7.67 -3.38
N ASN A 162 14.17 -6.36 -3.14
CA ASN A 162 15.12 -5.78 -2.19
C ASN A 162 14.69 -4.37 -1.75
N LEU A 163 15.52 -3.72 -0.94
CA LEU A 163 15.23 -2.42 -0.34
C LEU A 163 14.96 -1.30 -1.36
N LYS A 164 15.54 -1.33 -2.57
CA LYS A 164 15.43 -0.24 -3.56
C LYS A 164 14.00 0.18 -3.85
N SER A 165 13.08 -0.78 -3.95
CA SER A 165 11.66 -0.49 -4.20
C SER A 165 11.00 0.20 -3.00
N THR A 166 11.32 -0.20 -1.79
CA THR A 166 10.81 0.41 -0.57
C THR A 166 11.41 1.81 -0.35
N GLU A 167 12.67 2.02 -0.67
CA GLU A 167 13.30 3.36 -0.67
C GLU A 167 12.57 4.28 -1.65
N TRP A 168 12.30 3.82 -2.87
CA TRP A 168 11.53 4.59 -3.85
C TRP A 168 10.14 4.96 -3.31
N ILE A 169 9.42 4.01 -2.69
CA ILE A 169 8.10 4.27 -2.09
C ILE A 169 8.20 5.28 -0.94
N ALA A 170 9.24 5.16 -0.10
CA ALA A 170 9.46 6.10 0.99
C ALA A 170 9.76 7.53 0.47
N GLN A 171 10.56 7.68 -0.58
CA GLN A 171 10.81 8.98 -1.22
C GLN A 171 9.55 9.53 -1.89
N ALA A 172 8.76 8.68 -2.58
CA ALA A 172 7.48 9.08 -3.12
C ALA A 172 6.51 9.55 -2.02
N THR A 173 6.51 8.90 -0.86
CA THR A 173 5.71 9.32 0.31
C THR A 173 6.16 10.69 0.81
N LYS A 174 7.47 10.93 0.94
CA LYS A 174 8.03 12.24 1.33
C LYS A 174 7.66 13.32 0.31
N TYR A 175 7.78 13.02 -0.98
CA TYR A 175 7.38 13.93 -2.05
C TYR A 175 5.90 14.32 -1.91
N MET A 176 5.02 13.34 -1.70
CA MET A 176 3.58 13.60 -1.53
C MET A 176 3.27 14.51 -0.34
N VAL A 177 3.91 14.26 0.80
CA VAL A 177 3.72 15.10 2.00
C VAL A 177 4.24 16.51 1.74
N ALA A 178 5.41 16.66 1.11
CA ALA A 178 6.03 17.96 0.87
C ALA A 178 5.30 18.81 -0.18
N GLN A 179 4.75 18.17 -1.24
CA GLN A 179 4.16 18.89 -2.37
C GLN A 179 2.64 19.07 -2.28
N HIS A 180 1.95 18.19 -1.54
CA HIS A 180 0.48 18.15 -1.54
C HIS A 180 -0.15 18.23 -0.16
N ASP A 181 0.64 18.11 0.90
CA ASP A 181 0.21 18.20 2.31
C ASP A 181 -1.14 17.46 2.59
N PRO A 182 -1.25 16.15 2.29
CA PRO A 182 -2.49 15.42 2.48
C PRO A 182 -2.78 15.27 3.97
N THR A 183 -4.07 15.35 4.34
CA THR A 183 -4.52 15.14 5.73
C THR A 183 -4.24 13.71 6.21
N LEU A 184 -4.42 12.71 5.31
CA LEU A 184 -4.13 11.30 5.58
C LEU A 184 -3.18 10.76 4.51
N THR A 185 -2.04 10.23 4.94
CA THR A 185 -1.09 9.53 4.07
C THR A 185 -1.02 8.07 4.45
N LEU A 186 -1.28 7.17 3.49
CA LEU A 186 -1.15 5.73 3.64
C LEU A 186 0.02 5.25 2.78
N SER A 187 1.03 4.63 3.39
CA SER A 187 2.22 4.13 2.68
C SER A 187 2.52 2.68 3.03
N TYR A 188 2.83 1.87 2.02
CA TYR A 188 3.14 0.45 2.14
C TYR A 188 4.62 0.19 1.88
N LEU A 189 5.33 -0.39 2.86
CA LEU A 189 6.77 -0.61 2.88
C LEU A 189 7.08 -2.10 3.10
N PRO A 190 7.19 -2.91 2.04
CA PRO A 190 7.13 -4.38 2.14
C PRO A 190 8.47 -5.11 2.34
N HIS A 191 9.64 -4.50 2.13
CA HIS A 191 10.89 -5.25 1.92
C HIS A 191 11.31 -6.15 3.08
N LEU A 192 11.01 -5.75 4.32
CA LEU A 192 11.37 -6.52 5.52
C LEU A 192 10.70 -7.90 5.52
N ASP A 193 9.44 -7.98 5.08
CA ASP A 193 8.70 -9.24 4.91
C ASP A 193 9.40 -10.16 3.90
N TYR A 194 9.96 -9.63 2.82
CA TYR A 194 10.65 -10.46 1.82
C TYR A 194 11.92 -11.10 2.37
N ASP A 195 12.66 -10.39 3.20
CA ASP A 195 13.85 -10.92 3.83
C ASP A 195 13.48 -11.99 4.86
N PHE A 196 12.43 -11.77 5.64
CA PHE A 196 11.92 -12.78 6.58
C PHE A 196 11.39 -14.05 5.88
N GLN A 197 10.76 -13.92 4.72
CA GLN A 197 10.34 -15.06 3.92
C GLN A 197 11.51 -15.90 3.40
N ARG A 198 12.68 -15.29 3.18
CA ARG A 198 13.87 -15.95 2.65
C ARG A 198 14.78 -16.54 3.73
N PHE A 199 14.94 -15.81 4.83
CA PHE A 199 15.98 -16.09 5.81
C PHE A 199 15.42 -16.41 7.21
N GLY A 200 14.12 -16.25 7.42
CA GLY A 200 13.47 -16.31 8.73
C GLY A 200 13.58 -15.00 9.51
N PRO A 201 12.86 -14.92 10.63
CA PRO A 201 12.89 -13.77 11.54
C PRO A 201 14.18 -13.74 12.37
#